data_e082353f02572de92753742ec33f88b8
#
_entry.id   e082353f02572de92753742ec33f88b8
#
_cell.length_a   1.000
_cell.length_b   1.000
_cell.length_c   1.000
_cell.angle_alpha   90.00
_cell.angle_beta   90.00
_cell.angle_gamma   90.00
#
_symmetry.space_group_name_H-M   'P 1'
#
loop_
_entity.id
_entity.type
_entity.pdbx_description
1 polymer ?
#
loop_
_entity_poly.entity_id
_entity_poly.type
_entity_poly.pdbx_seq_one_letter_code
_entity_poly.pdbx_strand_id
1 'polypeptide(L)'
;MNVKGIHHLSAMTGSVTGNFEFYTEVLGMRLIKKTVNQDDTSAYHLFYGDERGNAGTELTFFDFPSIGQNRKGVSSISGSSLRVPSDEALGFWVERFIEHGVKHSPISEFAGRNVIFFEDPEGQQLSLVSDETNVGVVGGTPWEKSPVPTQYGIVGLGPIKLTVRKPESTIAALRLIGFTEKARVPALVEGQEDIIIMQVAEGGSGAEVQVEPRSDLSPTRLGKGGVHHVAFRIADKEELLAWIEVLNKAGLPNSGFVERFYFRSLYFREPNGILFELATDGPGFDTDEPFETLGESLALPPFLEDQRESIEANLRPLDTKRSK
;
A
#
# COMPACT_ATOMS: atom_id res chain seq x y z
N MET A 1 -13.58 19.53 0.89
CA MET A 1 -12.99 18.46 1.72
C MET A 1 -12.10 17.66 0.81
N ASN A 2 -10.85 17.38 1.16
CA ASN A 2 -9.88 16.67 0.34
C ASN A 2 -9.15 15.63 1.19
N VAL A 3 -8.86 14.47 0.64
CA VAL A 3 -7.97 13.50 1.31
C VAL A 3 -6.55 14.06 1.44
N LYS A 4 -5.74 13.50 2.35
CA LYS A 4 -4.44 14.06 2.75
C LYS A 4 -3.23 13.33 2.15
N GLY A 5 -3.46 12.41 1.21
CA GLY A 5 -2.45 11.55 0.61
C GLY A 5 -2.85 10.09 0.69
N ILE A 6 -1.88 9.21 0.45
CA ILE A 6 -2.04 7.77 0.59
C ILE A 6 -1.96 7.40 2.07
N HIS A 7 -2.84 6.49 2.55
CA HIS A 7 -2.79 5.91 3.89
C HIS A 7 -2.05 4.58 3.88
N HIS A 8 -2.62 3.60 3.20
CA HIS A 8 -2.02 2.27 3.06
C HIS A 8 -2.39 1.60 1.74
N LEU A 9 -1.69 0.52 1.43
CA LEU A 9 -2.04 -0.42 0.37
C LEU A 9 -2.24 -1.79 0.98
N SER A 10 -3.29 -2.51 0.56
CA SER A 10 -3.50 -3.91 0.93
C SER A 10 -3.36 -4.81 -0.29
N ALA A 11 -2.51 -5.80 -0.18
CA ALA A 11 -2.20 -6.76 -1.23
C ALA A 11 -2.51 -8.20 -0.79
N MET A 12 -2.33 -9.14 -1.71
CA MET A 12 -2.62 -10.56 -1.48
C MET A 12 -1.34 -11.37 -1.53
N THR A 13 -1.15 -12.24 -0.53
CA THR A 13 -0.08 -13.24 -0.54
C THR A 13 -0.64 -14.66 -0.41
N GLY A 14 0.06 -15.64 -0.93
CA GLY A 14 -0.20 -17.06 -0.72
C GLY A 14 0.88 -17.72 0.16
N SER A 15 1.90 -16.97 0.57
CA SER A 15 3.05 -17.43 1.35
C SER A 15 3.40 -16.47 2.47
N VAL A 16 2.72 -16.59 3.60
CA VAL A 16 2.90 -15.70 4.75
C VAL A 16 4.36 -15.63 5.23
N THR A 17 5.08 -16.75 5.26
CA THR A 17 6.49 -16.79 5.69
C THR A 17 7.39 -16.10 4.67
N GLY A 18 7.28 -16.45 3.37
CA GLY A 18 8.08 -15.79 2.33
C GLY A 18 7.78 -14.30 2.19
N ASN A 19 6.51 -13.91 2.43
CA ASN A 19 6.13 -12.51 2.50
C ASN A 19 6.80 -11.80 3.68
N PHE A 20 6.73 -12.38 4.88
CA PHE A 20 7.38 -11.83 6.07
C PHE A 20 8.90 -11.67 5.87
N GLU A 21 9.57 -12.71 5.39
CA GLU A 21 11.02 -12.67 5.12
C GLU A 21 11.40 -11.58 4.10
N PHE A 22 10.65 -11.48 3.00
CA PHE A 22 10.95 -10.49 1.97
C PHE A 22 10.78 -9.05 2.47
N TYR A 23 9.66 -8.75 3.12
CA TYR A 23 9.38 -7.37 3.54
C TYR A 23 10.20 -6.95 4.76
N THR A 24 10.62 -7.87 5.64
CA THR A 24 11.46 -7.54 6.79
C THR A 24 12.94 -7.67 6.52
N GLU A 25 13.41 -8.78 5.91
CA GLU A 25 14.84 -9.04 5.75
C GLU A 25 15.39 -8.40 4.47
N VAL A 26 14.64 -8.41 3.36
CA VAL A 26 15.11 -7.82 2.10
C VAL A 26 14.81 -6.32 2.06
N LEU A 27 13.56 -5.93 2.29
CA LEU A 27 13.14 -4.52 2.23
C LEU A 27 13.37 -3.76 3.53
N GLY A 28 13.61 -4.44 4.65
CA GLY A 28 13.93 -3.82 5.92
C GLY A 28 12.77 -3.04 6.55
N MET A 29 11.53 -3.30 6.13
CA MET A 29 10.35 -2.69 6.75
C MET A 29 10.06 -3.36 8.11
N ARG A 30 9.49 -2.62 9.04
CA ARG A 30 9.04 -3.20 10.30
C ARG A 30 7.72 -3.92 10.10
N LEU A 31 7.58 -5.16 10.59
CA LEU A 31 6.24 -5.73 10.82
C LEU A 31 5.63 -5.01 12.02
N ILE A 32 4.62 -4.20 11.76
CA ILE A 32 3.94 -3.36 12.76
C ILE A 32 2.83 -4.15 13.46
N LYS A 33 2.09 -4.94 12.67
CA LYS A 33 0.98 -5.72 13.22
C LYS A 33 0.90 -7.09 12.54
N LYS A 34 0.78 -8.13 13.37
CA LYS A 34 0.37 -9.46 12.97
C LYS A 34 -1.03 -9.71 13.54
N THR A 35 -2.03 -9.68 12.70
CA THR A 35 -3.42 -9.90 13.07
C THR A 35 -4.13 -10.76 12.02
N VAL A 36 -5.44 -10.83 12.06
CA VAL A 36 -6.25 -11.56 11.08
C VAL A 36 -7.11 -10.60 10.25
N ASN A 37 -7.49 -11.05 9.06
CA ASN A 37 -8.54 -10.39 8.31
C ASN A 37 -9.86 -10.47 9.10
N GLN A 38 -10.42 -9.31 9.45
CA GLN A 38 -11.63 -9.24 10.28
C GLN A 38 -12.89 -9.76 9.56
N ASP A 39 -12.85 -9.88 8.23
CA ASP A 39 -13.94 -10.43 7.43
C ASP A 39 -13.76 -11.94 7.16
N ASP A 40 -12.53 -12.48 7.39
CA ASP A 40 -12.19 -13.91 7.28
C ASP A 40 -11.03 -14.24 8.24
N THR A 41 -11.35 -14.62 9.47
CA THR A 41 -10.38 -14.84 10.54
C THR A 41 -9.46 -16.05 10.32
N SER A 42 -9.64 -16.81 9.25
CA SER A 42 -8.72 -17.88 8.84
C SER A 42 -7.49 -17.37 8.07
N ALA A 43 -7.47 -16.09 7.70
CA ALA A 43 -6.40 -15.44 6.96
C ALA A 43 -5.65 -14.43 7.83
N TYR A 44 -4.32 -14.47 7.83
CA TYR A 44 -3.52 -13.39 8.42
C TYR A 44 -3.76 -12.06 7.69
N HIS A 45 -3.65 -10.98 8.45
CA HIS A 45 -3.47 -9.63 7.95
C HIS A 45 -2.19 -9.05 8.54
N LEU A 46 -1.15 -8.92 7.72
CA LEU A 46 0.16 -8.42 8.12
C LEU A 46 0.30 -6.97 7.68
N PHE A 47 0.83 -6.11 8.55
CA PHE A 47 1.08 -4.71 8.25
C PHE A 47 2.57 -4.41 8.38
N TYR A 48 3.18 -3.98 7.28
CA TYR A 48 4.57 -3.51 7.25
C TYR A 48 4.58 -2.01 7.06
N GLY A 49 5.41 -1.31 7.81
CA GLY A 49 5.48 0.15 7.75
C GLY A 49 6.83 0.70 8.19
N ASP A 50 6.83 1.98 8.51
CA ASP A 50 7.92 2.65 9.18
C ASP A 50 8.06 2.19 10.65
N GLU A 51 8.84 2.88 11.47
CA GLU A 51 9.07 2.44 12.87
C GLU A 51 7.78 2.34 13.71
N ARG A 52 6.71 3.10 13.38
CA ARG A 52 5.46 3.19 14.14
C ARG A 52 4.22 2.70 13.40
N GLY A 53 4.30 2.49 12.11
CA GLY A 53 3.12 2.27 11.27
C GLY A 53 2.33 3.57 11.08
N ASN A 54 3.02 4.64 10.72
CA ASN A 54 2.36 5.91 10.45
C ASN A 54 1.58 5.84 9.14
N ALA A 55 0.41 6.48 9.10
CA ALA A 55 -0.38 6.61 7.89
C ALA A 55 0.46 7.14 6.71
N GLY A 56 0.44 6.46 5.58
CA GLY A 56 1.28 6.75 4.41
C GLY A 56 2.54 5.90 4.32
N THR A 57 2.76 5.00 5.27
CA THR A 57 3.94 4.11 5.25
C THR A 57 3.57 2.63 5.12
N GLU A 58 2.31 2.27 5.24
CA GLU A 58 1.85 0.91 5.44
C GLU A 58 1.56 0.17 4.14
N LEU A 59 2.29 -0.93 3.91
CA LEU A 59 1.98 -1.94 2.91
C LEU A 59 1.50 -3.19 3.63
N THR A 60 0.27 -3.64 3.36
CA THR A 60 -0.36 -4.72 4.12
C THR A 60 -0.70 -5.92 3.25
N PHE A 61 -0.81 -7.10 3.86
CA PHE A 61 -1.05 -8.34 3.13
C PHE A 61 -2.10 -9.22 3.79
N PHE A 62 -3.06 -9.66 3.00
CA PHE A 62 -3.94 -10.76 3.36
C PHE A 62 -3.34 -12.08 2.88
N ASP A 63 -3.21 -13.05 3.79
CA ASP A 63 -2.65 -14.37 3.49
C ASP A 63 -3.73 -15.38 3.13
N PHE A 64 -3.82 -15.71 1.85
CA PHE A 64 -4.73 -16.75 1.33
C PHE A 64 -3.94 -17.86 0.64
N PRO A 65 -3.59 -18.95 1.35
CA PRO A 65 -2.70 -20.01 0.84
C PRO A 65 -3.10 -20.62 -0.48
N SER A 66 -4.40 -20.71 -0.75
CA SER A 66 -4.97 -21.36 -1.94
C SER A 66 -5.27 -20.36 -3.07
N ILE A 67 -4.96 -19.07 -2.90
CA ILE A 67 -5.24 -18.09 -3.95
C ILE A 67 -4.34 -18.31 -5.16
N GLY A 68 -4.93 -18.26 -6.35
CA GLY A 68 -4.17 -18.36 -7.61
C GLY A 68 -3.28 -17.14 -7.86
N GLN A 69 -2.40 -17.24 -8.85
CA GLN A 69 -1.54 -16.14 -9.28
C GLN A 69 -2.36 -14.95 -9.79
N ASN A 70 -1.98 -13.73 -9.44
CA ASN A 70 -2.56 -12.52 -9.98
C ASN A 70 -2.37 -12.47 -11.51
N ARG A 71 -3.43 -12.15 -12.25
CA ARG A 71 -3.36 -11.89 -13.69
C ARG A 71 -3.44 -10.39 -13.92
N LYS A 72 -2.32 -9.82 -14.40
CA LYS A 72 -2.21 -8.39 -14.71
C LYS A 72 -3.24 -7.99 -15.76
N GLY A 73 -3.85 -6.81 -15.61
CA GLY A 73 -4.86 -6.30 -16.53
C GLY A 73 -5.42 -4.96 -16.10
N VAL A 74 -6.46 -4.49 -16.78
CA VAL A 74 -7.17 -3.26 -16.40
C VAL A 74 -8.04 -3.46 -15.17
N SER A 75 -8.53 -2.37 -14.60
CA SER A 75 -9.26 -2.32 -13.33
C SER A 75 -8.42 -2.81 -12.15
N SER A 76 -7.15 -2.40 -12.11
CA SER A 76 -6.20 -2.84 -11.10
C SER A 76 -5.31 -1.70 -10.59
N ILE A 77 -4.83 -1.88 -9.37
CA ILE A 77 -3.66 -1.20 -8.84
C ILE A 77 -2.46 -2.01 -9.33
N SER A 78 -1.81 -1.52 -10.39
CA SER A 78 -0.83 -2.27 -11.16
C SER A 78 0.62 -1.99 -10.78
N GLY A 79 0.86 -0.99 -9.92
CA GLY A 79 2.18 -0.66 -9.40
C GLY A 79 2.09 0.02 -8.05
N SER A 80 2.97 -0.37 -7.15
CA SER A 80 3.10 0.17 -5.80
C SER A 80 4.52 0.68 -5.61
N SER A 81 4.67 1.96 -5.30
CA SER A 81 6.00 2.52 -5.06
C SER A 81 6.27 2.66 -3.57
N LEU A 82 7.53 2.48 -3.19
CA LEU A 82 8.08 2.74 -1.88
C LEU A 82 9.11 3.86 -2.02
N ARG A 83 9.09 4.81 -1.09
CA ARG A 83 9.99 5.97 -1.11
C ARG A 83 11.28 5.68 -0.38
N VAL A 84 12.38 6.14 -0.93
CA VAL A 84 13.70 6.17 -0.27
C VAL A 84 14.21 7.61 -0.21
N PRO A 85 15.06 7.97 0.78
CA PRO A 85 15.37 9.37 1.07
C PRO A 85 16.06 10.12 -0.08
N SER A 86 16.88 9.44 -0.89
CA SER A 86 17.76 10.11 -1.86
C SER A 86 18.12 9.23 -3.06
N ASP A 87 18.73 9.83 -4.06
CA ASP A 87 19.31 9.13 -5.20
C ASP A 87 20.49 8.22 -4.78
N GLU A 88 21.27 8.63 -3.77
CA GLU A 88 22.30 7.79 -3.16
C GLU A 88 21.71 6.50 -2.58
N ALA A 89 20.54 6.60 -1.93
CA ALA A 89 19.84 5.43 -1.41
C ALA A 89 19.49 4.43 -2.51
N LEU A 90 19.10 4.88 -3.71
CA LEU A 90 18.87 3.96 -4.85
C LEU A 90 20.14 3.19 -5.23
N GLY A 91 21.31 3.81 -5.16
CA GLY A 91 22.59 3.12 -5.38
C GLY A 91 22.81 1.98 -4.38
N PHE A 92 22.56 2.22 -3.09
CA PHE A 92 22.58 1.18 -2.05
C PHE A 92 21.60 0.04 -2.36
N TRP A 93 20.39 0.35 -2.81
CA TRP A 93 19.37 -0.64 -3.11
C TRP A 93 19.70 -1.51 -4.32
N VAL A 94 20.40 -1.00 -5.33
CA VAL A 94 20.91 -1.82 -6.44
C VAL A 94 21.82 -2.93 -5.92
N GLU A 95 22.82 -2.58 -5.09
CA GLU A 95 23.74 -3.56 -4.50
C GLU A 95 23.02 -4.57 -3.62
N ARG A 96 22.07 -4.09 -2.79
CA ARG A 96 21.27 -4.96 -1.93
C ARG A 96 20.38 -5.92 -2.72
N PHE A 97 19.77 -5.49 -3.80
CA PHE A 97 18.99 -6.38 -4.66
C PHE A 97 19.83 -7.43 -5.35
N ILE A 98 21.05 -7.09 -5.77
CA ILE A 98 22.03 -8.06 -6.29
C ILE A 98 22.37 -9.09 -5.21
N GLU A 99 22.69 -8.66 -3.99
CA GLU A 99 23.03 -9.55 -2.87
C GLU A 99 21.91 -10.53 -2.54
N HIS A 100 20.66 -10.06 -2.54
CA HIS A 100 19.48 -10.88 -2.24
C HIS A 100 18.85 -11.56 -3.46
N GLY A 101 19.44 -11.43 -4.65
CA GLY A 101 18.95 -12.07 -5.87
C GLY A 101 17.60 -11.53 -6.36
N VAL A 102 17.24 -10.29 -6.00
CA VAL A 102 16.01 -9.62 -6.45
C VAL A 102 16.22 -9.11 -7.87
N LYS A 103 15.33 -9.52 -8.78
CA LYS A 103 15.34 -9.00 -10.16
C LYS A 103 14.85 -7.56 -10.16
N HIS A 104 15.65 -6.66 -10.71
CA HIS A 104 15.35 -5.24 -10.77
C HIS A 104 15.79 -4.59 -12.08
N SER A 105 15.21 -3.43 -12.42
CA SER A 105 15.69 -2.58 -13.51
C SER A 105 16.95 -1.81 -13.08
N PRO A 106 17.70 -1.27 -14.03
CA PRO A 106 18.64 -0.19 -13.74
C PRO A 106 17.89 1.01 -13.11
N ILE A 107 18.63 1.90 -12.43
CA ILE A 107 18.10 3.22 -12.06
C ILE A 107 17.73 3.96 -13.35
N SER A 108 16.54 4.52 -13.40
CA SER A 108 16.04 5.29 -14.53
C SER A 108 15.17 6.46 -14.04
N GLU A 109 14.99 7.47 -14.88
CA GLU A 109 14.07 8.56 -14.58
C GLU A 109 12.65 8.19 -15.03
N PHE A 110 11.67 8.40 -14.13
CA PHE A 110 10.25 8.31 -14.48
C PHE A 110 9.44 9.35 -13.69
N ALA A 111 8.58 10.08 -14.39
CA ALA A 111 7.75 11.14 -13.82
C ALA A 111 8.56 12.18 -13.00
N GLY A 112 9.77 12.51 -13.44
CA GLY A 112 10.66 13.49 -12.82
C GLY A 112 11.37 13.03 -11.55
N ARG A 113 11.46 11.70 -11.32
CA ARG A 113 12.18 11.10 -10.18
C ARG A 113 13.01 9.90 -10.64
N ASN A 114 14.12 9.66 -9.96
CA ASN A 114 14.88 8.43 -10.16
C ASN A 114 14.15 7.25 -9.49
N VAL A 115 14.07 6.12 -10.21
CA VAL A 115 13.31 4.93 -9.80
C VAL A 115 14.08 3.65 -10.12
N ILE A 116 13.80 2.59 -9.35
CA ILE A 116 14.15 1.20 -9.64
C ILE A 116 12.84 0.40 -9.65
N PHE A 117 12.54 -0.31 -10.73
CA PHE A 117 11.41 -1.24 -10.80
C PHE A 117 11.85 -2.64 -10.41
N PHE A 118 11.05 -3.35 -9.63
CA PHE A 118 11.32 -4.73 -9.22
C PHE A 118 10.01 -5.47 -8.92
N GLU A 119 10.12 -6.76 -8.63
CA GLU A 119 8.98 -7.59 -8.22
C GLU A 119 9.31 -8.28 -6.89
N ASP A 120 8.28 -8.47 -6.08
CA ASP A 120 8.38 -9.35 -4.92
C ASP A 120 8.38 -10.83 -5.36
N PRO A 121 8.61 -11.82 -4.45
CA PRO A 121 8.64 -13.23 -4.80
C PRO A 121 7.35 -13.77 -5.43
N GLU A 122 6.23 -13.10 -5.26
CA GLU A 122 4.93 -13.49 -5.83
C GLU A 122 4.53 -12.66 -7.06
N GLY A 123 5.42 -11.78 -7.54
CA GLY A 123 5.26 -11.01 -8.78
C GLY A 123 4.47 -9.71 -8.62
N GLN A 124 4.32 -9.20 -7.38
CA GLN A 124 3.80 -7.86 -7.17
C GLN A 124 4.75 -6.83 -7.78
N GLN A 125 4.19 -5.92 -8.57
CA GLN A 125 4.96 -4.87 -9.22
C GLN A 125 5.26 -3.75 -8.23
N LEU A 126 6.53 -3.60 -7.90
CA LEU A 126 7.04 -2.64 -6.96
C LEU A 126 8.03 -1.67 -7.63
N SER A 127 8.22 -0.52 -7.01
CA SER A 127 9.34 0.36 -7.35
C SER A 127 9.88 1.06 -6.11
N LEU A 128 11.19 1.34 -6.10
CA LEU A 128 11.78 2.31 -5.19
C LEU A 128 11.87 3.65 -5.91
N VAL A 129 11.42 4.70 -5.26
CA VAL A 129 11.39 6.07 -5.81
C VAL A 129 12.17 6.99 -4.89
N SER A 130 13.10 7.76 -5.48
CA SER A 130 13.85 8.77 -4.73
C SER A 130 12.95 9.93 -4.29
N ASP A 131 13.07 10.30 -3.03
CA ASP A 131 12.41 11.46 -2.42
C ASP A 131 13.32 12.68 -2.32
N GLU A 132 14.52 12.66 -2.92
CA GLU A 132 15.52 13.73 -2.81
C GLU A 132 14.98 15.11 -3.16
N THR A 133 14.10 15.18 -4.15
CA THR A 133 13.46 16.42 -4.59
C THR A 133 12.02 16.57 -4.08
N ASN A 134 11.59 15.76 -3.10
CA ASN A 134 10.20 15.75 -2.66
C ASN A 134 9.84 17.06 -1.96
N VAL A 135 8.79 17.70 -2.47
CA VAL A 135 8.13 18.86 -1.85
C VAL A 135 6.66 18.48 -1.68
N GLY A 136 6.26 18.16 -0.47
CA GLY A 136 4.88 17.71 -0.20
C GLY A 136 4.81 16.80 1.01
N VAL A 137 3.95 15.78 0.96
CA VAL A 137 3.73 14.86 2.07
C VAL A 137 5.06 14.25 2.55
N VAL A 138 5.39 14.50 3.82
CA VAL A 138 6.64 14.04 4.44
C VAL A 138 6.64 12.53 4.59
N GLY A 139 7.82 11.90 4.45
CA GLY A 139 8.02 10.48 4.73
C GLY A 139 8.01 10.17 6.23
N GLY A 140 7.83 8.89 6.57
CA GLY A 140 8.00 8.36 7.92
C GLY A 140 9.45 8.14 8.30
N THR A 141 9.65 7.48 9.44
CA THR A 141 10.99 7.20 9.99
C THR A 141 11.33 5.72 9.82
N PRO A 142 12.38 5.37 9.07
CA PRO A 142 12.83 3.98 8.96
C PRO A 142 13.14 3.39 10.35
N TRP A 143 12.80 2.12 10.53
CA TRP A 143 13.04 1.46 11.80
C TRP A 143 14.53 1.26 12.07
N GLU A 144 15.02 1.70 13.25
CA GLU A 144 16.45 1.68 13.60
C GLU A 144 17.05 0.27 13.70
N LYS A 145 16.21 -0.76 14.03
CA LYS A 145 16.65 -2.17 14.10
C LYS A 145 16.46 -2.93 12.79
N SER A 146 16.23 -2.21 11.71
CA SER A 146 16.16 -2.77 10.35
C SER A 146 17.53 -3.32 9.91
N PRO A 147 17.59 -4.39 9.11
CA PRO A 147 18.82 -4.81 8.42
C PRO A 147 19.30 -3.79 7.37
N VAL A 148 18.46 -2.79 7.03
CA VAL A 148 18.81 -1.68 6.14
C VAL A 148 19.20 -0.47 6.97
N PRO A 149 20.39 0.16 6.73
CA PRO A 149 20.77 1.38 7.42
C PRO A 149 19.72 2.48 7.24
N THR A 150 19.40 3.19 8.32
CA THR A 150 18.28 4.16 8.35
C THR A 150 18.38 5.25 7.28
N GLN A 151 19.61 5.69 6.93
CA GLN A 151 19.82 6.68 5.86
C GLN A 151 19.44 6.20 4.46
N TYR A 152 19.27 4.90 4.25
CA TYR A 152 18.83 4.29 3.00
C TYR A 152 17.45 3.63 3.10
N GLY A 153 16.87 3.62 4.31
CA GLY A 153 15.64 2.92 4.63
C GLY A 153 14.42 3.47 3.87
N ILE A 154 13.41 2.63 3.73
CA ILE A 154 12.12 3.00 3.14
C ILE A 154 11.41 3.96 4.10
N VAL A 155 11.01 5.12 3.59
CA VAL A 155 10.33 6.18 4.36
C VAL A 155 8.81 6.21 4.13
N GLY A 156 8.26 5.32 3.34
CA GLY A 156 6.81 5.20 3.16
C GLY A 156 6.38 4.81 1.75
N LEU A 157 5.08 4.90 1.51
CA LEU A 157 4.48 4.64 0.21
C LEU A 157 4.73 5.82 -0.74
N GLY A 158 5.07 5.49 -1.98
CA GLY A 158 5.23 6.42 -3.09
C GLY A 158 4.03 6.39 -4.04
N PRO A 159 4.20 6.87 -5.27
CA PRO A 159 3.16 6.89 -6.30
C PRO A 159 2.50 5.53 -6.51
N ILE A 160 1.18 5.52 -6.66
CA ILE A 160 0.39 4.33 -6.93
C ILE A 160 -0.08 4.37 -8.37
N LYS A 161 0.15 3.29 -9.13
CA LYS A 161 -0.30 3.20 -10.51
C LYS A 161 -1.61 2.42 -10.63
N LEU A 162 -2.59 3.04 -11.28
CA LEU A 162 -3.89 2.46 -11.61
C LEU A 162 -3.95 2.21 -13.11
N THR A 163 -4.06 0.95 -13.53
CA THR A 163 -4.24 0.61 -14.94
C THR A 163 -5.73 0.45 -15.23
N VAL A 164 -6.26 1.29 -16.11
CA VAL A 164 -7.70 1.41 -16.35
C VAL A 164 -8.02 1.46 -17.85
N ARG A 165 -9.25 1.08 -18.20
CA ARG A 165 -9.75 1.15 -19.58
C ARG A 165 -10.31 2.53 -19.91
N LYS A 166 -10.96 3.17 -18.96
CA LYS A 166 -11.64 4.48 -19.11
C LYS A 166 -11.05 5.47 -18.11
N PRO A 167 -9.95 6.13 -18.44
CA PRO A 167 -9.23 7.00 -17.49
C PRO A 167 -10.08 8.15 -16.98
N GLU A 168 -10.99 8.71 -17.80
CA GLU A 168 -11.84 9.85 -17.43
C GLU A 168 -12.71 9.55 -16.21
N SER A 169 -13.23 8.32 -16.09
CA SER A 169 -14.07 7.90 -14.99
C SER A 169 -13.28 7.80 -13.68
N THR A 170 -12.07 7.24 -13.72
CA THR A 170 -11.16 7.19 -12.56
C THR A 170 -10.69 8.59 -12.16
N ILE A 171 -10.34 9.44 -13.14
CA ILE A 171 -9.96 10.85 -12.90
C ILE A 171 -11.11 11.60 -12.23
N ALA A 172 -12.37 11.38 -12.66
CA ALA A 172 -13.53 12.00 -12.03
C ALA A 172 -13.69 11.55 -10.56
N ALA A 173 -13.51 10.26 -10.28
CA ALA A 173 -13.54 9.74 -8.91
C ALA A 173 -12.39 10.30 -8.04
N LEU A 174 -11.17 10.39 -8.59
CA LEU A 174 -10.03 11.01 -7.91
C LEU A 174 -10.27 12.51 -7.64
N ARG A 175 -10.84 13.25 -8.60
CA ARG A 175 -11.20 14.66 -8.41
C ARG A 175 -12.27 14.84 -7.32
N LEU A 176 -13.22 13.92 -7.21
CA LEU A 176 -14.24 13.95 -6.14
C LEU A 176 -13.60 13.93 -4.75
N ILE A 177 -12.52 13.19 -4.57
CA ILE A 177 -11.78 13.10 -3.30
C ILE A 177 -10.63 14.12 -3.18
N GLY A 178 -10.51 15.04 -4.14
CA GLY A 178 -9.64 16.20 -4.06
C GLY A 178 -8.37 16.17 -4.90
N PHE A 179 -8.14 15.13 -5.69
CA PHE A 179 -6.97 15.09 -6.59
C PHE A 179 -7.12 16.06 -7.77
N THR A 180 -6.00 16.59 -8.22
CA THR A 180 -5.88 17.41 -9.40
C THR A 180 -4.83 16.85 -10.37
N GLU A 181 -5.03 17.04 -11.67
CA GLU A 181 -4.05 16.65 -12.68
C GLU A 181 -2.80 17.55 -12.57
N LYS A 182 -1.65 16.94 -12.41
CA LYS A 182 -0.36 17.62 -12.26
C LYS A 182 0.42 17.65 -13.56
N ALA A 183 0.45 16.50 -14.25
CA ALA A 183 1.23 16.32 -15.48
C ALA A 183 0.71 15.14 -16.29
N ARG A 184 1.21 15.01 -17.51
CA ARG A 184 1.15 13.78 -18.30
C ARG A 184 2.56 13.40 -18.69
N VAL A 185 2.87 12.11 -18.61
CA VAL A 185 4.19 11.57 -18.95
C VAL A 185 4.05 10.42 -19.94
N PRO A 186 5.04 10.19 -20.81
CA PRO A 186 4.99 9.08 -21.75
C PRO A 186 4.77 7.74 -21.04
N ALA A 187 3.97 6.88 -21.67
CA ALA A 187 3.79 5.53 -21.20
C ALA A 187 5.11 4.75 -21.18
N LEU A 188 5.27 3.84 -20.21
CA LEU A 188 6.41 2.91 -20.18
C LEU A 188 6.35 1.85 -21.29
N VAL A 189 5.20 1.68 -21.92
CA VAL A 189 4.98 0.76 -23.04
C VAL A 189 4.79 1.59 -24.32
N GLU A 190 5.63 1.35 -25.31
CA GLU A 190 5.61 2.06 -26.59
C GLU A 190 4.23 1.94 -27.27
N GLY A 191 3.73 3.03 -27.82
CA GLY A 191 2.46 3.09 -28.53
C GLY A 191 1.21 3.17 -27.64
N GLN A 192 1.38 3.26 -26.33
CA GLN A 192 0.27 3.49 -25.38
C GLN A 192 0.09 4.99 -25.11
N GLU A 193 -1.08 5.34 -24.58
CA GLU A 193 -1.40 6.71 -24.19
C GLU A 193 -0.56 7.16 -22.99
N ASP A 194 -0.35 8.47 -22.85
CA ASP A 194 0.36 9.06 -21.71
C ASP A 194 -0.29 8.70 -20.38
N ILE A 195 0.55 8.47 -19.38
CA ILE A 195 0.13 8.29 -17.99
C ILE A 195 -0.22 9.65 -17.38
N ILE A 196 -1.40 9.75 -16.77
CA ILE A 196 -1.89 10.97 -16.14
C ILE A 196 -1.47 10.96 -14.66
N ILE A 197 -0.69 11.97 -14.26
CA ILE A 197 -0.23 12.16 -12.88
C ILE A 197 -1.24 13.00 -12.12
N MET A 198 -1.85 12.42 -11.10
CA MET A 198 -2.80 13.07 -10.21
C MET A 198 -2.19 13.26 -8.83
N GLN A 199 -2.35 14.46 -8.25
CA GLN A 199 -1.85 14.75 -6.89
C GLN A 199 -2.93 15.39 -6.03
N VAL A 200 -2.82 15.21 -4.72
CA VAL A 200 -3.74 15.76 -3.71
C VAL A 200 -2.96 16.41 -2.57
N ALA A 201 -3.64 17.22 -1.77
CA ALA A 201 -3.09 17.91 -0.61
C ALA A 201 -1.81 18.71 -0.96
N GLU A 202 -0.74 18.48 -0.22
CA GLU A 202 0.54 19.15 -0.43
C GLU A 202 1.33 18.59 -1.62
N GLY A 203 0.81 17.53 -2.25
CA GLY A 203 1.49 16.84 -3.35
C GLY A 203 2.66 15.98 -2.89
N GLY A 204 3.62 15.79 -3.78
CA GLY A 204 4.78 14.93 -3.55
C GLY A 204 4.49 13.46 -3.82
N SER A 205 5.51 12.64 -3.65
CA SER A 205 5.47 11.20 -3.95
C SER A 205 4.44 10.43 -3.11
N GLY A 206 4.24 10.82 -1.84
CA GLY A 206 3.26 10.21 -0.93
C GLY A 206 1.79 10.61 -1.16
N ALA A 207 1.52 11.48 -2.15
CA ALA A 207 0.18 11.96 -2.47
C ALA A 207 -0.12 11.87 -3.96
N GLU A 208 0.51 10.94 -4.68
CA GLU A 208 0.45 10.82 -6.13
C GLU A 208 -0.22 9.51 -6.57
N VAL A 209 -1.14 9.63 -7.52
CA VAL A 209 -1.75 8.51 -8.25
C VAL A 209 -1.46 8.68 -9.73
N GLN A 210 -0.96 7.63 -10.36
CA GLN A 210 -0.64 7.54 -11.78
C GLN A 210 -1.74 6.75 -12.49
N VAL A 211 -2.52 7.39 -13.33
CA VAL A 211 -3.59 6.74 -14.09
C VAL A 211 -3.04 6.35 -15.45
N GLU A 212 -2.91 5.05 -15.71
CA GLU A 212 -2.40 4.46 -16.96
C GLU A 212 -3.57 3.97 -17.81
N PRO A 213 -3.85 4.61 -18.98
CA PRO A 213 -4.87 4.14 -19.91
C PRO A 213 -4.38 2.89 -20.67
N ARG A 214 -5.14 1.78 -20.62
CA ARG A 214 -4.79 0.53 -21.32
C ARG A 214 -6.04 -0.15 -21.86
N SER A 215 -6.45 0.24 -23.06
CA SER A 215 -7.61 -0.37 -23.74
C SER A 215 -7.33 -1.76 -24.33
N ASP A 216 -6.06 -2.10 -24.51
CA ASP A 216 -5.55 -3.35 -25.10
C ASP A 216 -5.56 -4.53 -24.11
N LEU A 217 -5.59 -4.27 -22.80
CA LEU A 217 -5.54 -5.32 -21.78
C LEU A 217 -6.93 -5.89 -21.44
N SER A 218 -6.94 -7.17 -21.08
CA SER A 218 -8.09 -7.81 -20.44
C SER A 218 -8.28 -7.33 -19.01
N PRO A 219 -9.47 -7.50 -18.40
CA PRO A 219 -9.65 -7.24 -16.97
C PRO A 219 -8.69 -8.07 -16.11
N THR A 220 -8.21 -7.46 -15.03
CA THR A 220 -7.40 -8.14 -14.03
C THR A 220 -8.17 -9.31 -13.38
N ARG A 221 -7.44 -10.28 -12.87
CA ARG A 221 -7.96 -11.26 -11.92
C ARG A 221 -7.04 -11.25 -10.70
N LEU A 222 -7.57 -10.70 -9.60
CA LEU A 222 -6.84 -10.59 -8.33
C LEU A 222 -6.40 -11.99 -7.86
N GLY A 223 -5.17 -12.04 -7.38
CA GLY A 223 -4.53 -13.22 -6.83
C GLY A 223 -3.27 -12.82 -6.04
N LYS A 224 -2.45 -13.78 -5.63
CA LYS A 224 -1.19 -13.51 -4.95
C LYS A 224 -0.25 -12.67 -5.82
N GLY A 225 0.40 -11.70 -5.21
CA GLY A 225 1.17 -10.67 -5.92
C GLY A 225 0.30 -9.58 -6.56
N GLY A 226 -0.98 -9.50 -6.20
CA GLY A 226 -1.89 -8.44 -6.64
C GLY A 226 -2.33 -7.54 -5.50
N VAL A 227 -2.61 -6.27 -5.81
CA VAL A 227 -3.07 -5.28 -4.82
C VAL A 227 -4.59 -5.29 -4.78
N HIS A 228 -5.17 -5.43 -3.57
CA HIS A 228 -6.59 -5.50 -3.32
C HIS A 228 -7.24 -4.12 -3.33
N HIS A 229 -6.67 -3.17 -2.59
CA HIS A 229 -7.17 -1.80 -2.50
C HIS A 229 -6.07 -0.79 -2.15
N VAL A 230 -6.39 0.47 -2.42
CA VAL A 230 -5.64 1.63 -1.95
C VAL A 230 -6.51 2.42 -0.98
N ALA A 231 -5.94 2.77 0.18
CA ALA A 231 -6.56 3.66 1.14
C ALA A 231 -5.97 5.07 1.04
N PHE A 232 -6.86 6.07 1.07
CA PHE A 232 -6.51 7.48 1.11
C PHE A 232 -6.76 8.04 2.50
N ARG A 233 -5.86 8.88 2.95
CA ARG A 233 -5.81 9.41 4.31
C ARG A 233 -6.84 10.49 4.56
N ILE A 234 -7.60 10.35 5.64
CA ILE A 234 -8.49 11.36 6.22
C ILE A 234 -8.19 11.54 7.71
N ALA A 235 -8.64 12.65 8.31
CA ALA A 235 -8.22 12.94 9.68
C ALA A 235 -8.87 12.04 10.74
N ASP A 236 -10.19 11.95 10.72
CA ASP A 236 -10.96 11.43 11.85
C ASP A 236 -12.32 10.87 11.43
N LYS A 237 -13.07 10.42 12.43
CA LYS A 237 -14.40 9.85 12.25
C LYS A 237 -15.41 10.87 11.72
N GLU A 238 -15.32 12.10 12.14
CA GLU A 238 -16.24 13.19 11.73
C GLU A 238 -16.06 13.46 10.23
N GLU A 239 -14.82 13.49 9.76
CA GLU A 239 -14.51 13.63 8.34
C GLU A 239 -14.98 12.39 7.55
N LEU A 240 -14.82 11.17 8.09
CA LEU A 240 -15.30 9.94 7.46
C LEU A 240 -16.83 9.98 7.25
N LEU A 241 -17.58 10.37 8.27
CA LEU A 241 -19.04 10.48 8.17
C LEU A 241 -19.48 11.52 7.12
N ALA A 242 -18.75 12.63 7.00
CA ALA A 242 -19.00 13.62 5.96
C ALA A 242 -18.70 13.06 4.55
N TRP A 243 -17.67 12.21 4.39
CA TRP A 243 -17.38 11.55 3.12
C TRP A 243 -18.46 10.56 2.68
N ILE A 244 -19.14 9.87 3.61
CA ILE A 244 -20.30 9.02 3.28
C ILE A 244 -21.37 9.83 2.56
N GLU A 245 -21.67 11.04 3.05
CA GLU A 245 -22.65 11.93 2.43
C GLU A 245 -22.21 12.42 1.04
N VAL A 246 -20.92 12.72 0.86
CA VAL A 246 -20.36 13.12 -0.44
C VAL A 246 -20.49 11.99 -1.46
N LEU A 247 -20.10 10.75 -1.10
CA LEU A 247 -20.19 9.59 -1.99
C LEU A 247 -21.64 9.25 -2.34
N ASN A 248 -22.56 9.31 -1.37
CA ASN A 248 -23.99 9.10 -1.59
C ASN A 248 -24.57 10.12 -2.58
N LYS A 249 -24.24 11.42 -2.42
CA LYS A 249 -24.66 12.47 -3.35
C LYS A 249 -24.07 12.30 -4.76
N ALA A 250 -22.88 11.74 -4.85
CA ALA A 250 -22.24 11.41 -6.13
C ALA A 250 -22.77 10.10 -6.77
N GLY A 251 -23.69 9.39 -6.09
CA GLY A 251 -24.24 8.12 -6.55
C GLY A 251 -23.24 6.97 -6.55
N LEU A 252 -22.21 7.04 -5.71
CA LEU A 252 -21.21 5.99 -5.53
C LEU A 252 -21.62 5.08 -4.36
N PRO A 253 -22.00 3.81 -4.63
CA PRO A 253 -22.26 2.83 -3.58
C PRO A 253 -21.02 2.65 -2.69
N ASN A 254 -21.25 2.61 -1.37
CA ASN A 254 -20.17 2.52 -0.41
C ASN A 254 -20.57 1.66 0.81
N SER A 255 -19.59 1.28 1.62
CA SER A 255 -19.79 0.43 2.80
C SER A 255 -20.48 1.14 3.97
N GLY A 256 -20.57 2.45 3.95
CA GLY A 256 -20.79 3.21 5.17
C GLY A 256 -19.59 3.12 6.11
N PHE A 257 -19.79 3.48 7.36
CA PHE A 257 -18.77 3.44 8.41
C PHE A 257 -18.39 1.99 8.75
N VAL A 258 -17.08 1.67 8.72
CA VAL A 258 -16.53 0.37 9.14
C VAL A 258 -15.49 0.60 10.25
N GLU A 259 -15.66 -0.03 11.42
CA GLU A 259 -14.67 -0.02 12.48
C GLU A 259 -13.63 -1.11 12.21
N ARG A 260 -12.36 -0.72 12.08
CA ARG A 260 -11.21 -1.64 11.87
C ARG A 260 -10.30 -1.74 13.10
N PHE A 261 -10.69 -1.15 14.21
CA PHE A 261 -9.99 -1.09 15.49
C PHE A 261 -8.75 -0.18 15.46
N TYR A 262 -7.80 -0.40 14.56
CA TYR A 262 -6.58 0.41 14.44
C TYR A 262 -6.80 1.71 13.66
N PHE A 263 -7.79 1.73 12.81
CA PHE A 263 -8.30 2.88 12.04
C PHE A 263 -9.77 2.65 11.69
N ARG A 264 -10.42 3.66 11.12
CA ARG A 264 -11.80 3.58 10.66
C ARG A 264 -11.85 3.76 9.17
N SER A 265 -12.74 3.04 8.50
CA SER A 265 -12.73 2.87 7.06
C SER A 265 -14.08 3.18 6.42
N LEU A 266 -14.00 3.63 5.18
CA LEU A 266 -15.12 3.78 4.26
C LEU A 266 -14.68 3.26 2.89
N TYR A 267 -15.28 2.18 2.42
CA TYR A 267 -14.93 1.54 1.16
C TYR A 267 -15.89 1.91 0.04
N PHE A 268 -15.37 2.16 -1.16
CA PHE A 268 -16.18 2.31 -2.37
C PHE A 268 -15.39 1.86 -3.61
N ARG A 269 -16.12 1.45 -4.66
CA ARG A 269 -15.48 1.16 -5.94
C ARG A 269 -15.60 2.36 -6.85
N GLU A 270 -14.43 2.80 -7.39
CA GLU A 270 -14.44 3.79 -8.46
C GLU A 270 -15.03 3.17 -9.76
N PRO A 271 -15.42 3.98 -10.77
CA PRO A 271 -16.21 3.45 -11.90
C PRO A 271 -15.53 2.38 -12.79
N ASN A 272 -14.21 2.21 -12.76
CA ASN A 272 -13.52 1.08 -13.41
C ASN A 272 -13.44 -0.16 -12.50
N GLY A 273 -14.00 -0.11 -11.28
CA GLY A 273 -14.10 -1.23 -10.35
C GLY A 273 -12.96 -1.39 -9.36
N ILE A 274 -11.96 -0.50 -9.36
CA ILE A 274 -10.88 -0.51 -8.38
C ILE A 274 -11.46 -0.13 -7.00
N LEU A 275 -11.08 -0.88 -5.97
CA LEU A 275 -11.53 -0.62 -4.61
C LEU A 275 -10.68 0.51 -3.99
N PHE A 276 -11.35 1.59 -3.62
CA PHE A 276 -10.81 2.70 -2.85
C PHE A 276 -11.32 2.62 -1.41
N GLU A 277 -10.48 3.02 -0.50
CA GLU A 277 -10.79 3.18 0.91
C GLU A 277 -10.48 4.62 1.34
N LEU A 278 -11.27 5.18 2.24
CA LEU A 278 -10.90 6.35 3.03
C LEU A 278 -10.63 5.86 4.45
N ALA A 279 -9.42 6.11 4.97
CA ALA A 279 -8.97 5.58 6.26
C ALA A 279 -8.53 6.73 7.18
N THR A 280 -8.91 6.66 8.47
CA THR A 280 -8.52 7.64 9.47
C THR A 280 -7.13 7.35 10.01
N ASP A 281 -6.39 8.39 10.44
CA ASP A 281 -5.04 8.28 11.00
C ASP A 281 -4.96 7.46 12.31
N GLY A 282 -6.05 7.35 13.04
CA GLY A 282 -6.06 6.69 14.33
C GLY A 282 -7.27 5.80 14.55
N PRO A 283 -7.22 5.02 15.65
CA PRO A 283 -6.38 5.10 16.88
C PRO A 283 -4.89 4.77 16.74
N GLY A 284 -4.48 3.93 15.79
CA GLY A 284 -3.08 3.51 15.59
C GLY A 284 -2.78 2.10 16.12
N PHE A 285 -1.60 1.58 15.78
CA PHE A 285 -1.22 0.18 16.03
C PHE A 285 -0.69 -0.09 17.45
N ASP A 286 -0.29 0.93 18.18
CA ASP A 286 0.15 0.84 19.57
C ASP A 286 -0.99 0.87 20.59
N THR A 287 -2.23 0.77 20.11
CA THR A 287 -3.44 0.78 20.96
C THR A 287 -3.52 -0.45 21.85
N ASP A 288 -3.03 -1.62 21.41
CA ASP A 288 -3.15 -2.91 22.06
C ASP A 288 -1.82 -3.67 22.27
N GLU A 289 -0.73 -3.16 21.75
CA GLU A 289 0.61 -3.72 21.90
C GLU A 289 1.63 -2.64 22.26
N PRO A 290 2.63 -2.93 23.12
CA PRO A 290 3.74 -2.01 23.36
C PRO A 290 4.53 -1.73 22.08
N PHE A 291 4.98 -0.49 21.90
CA PHE A 291 5.77 -0.08 20.74
C PHE A 291 6.96 -1.00 20.47
N GLU A 292 7.68 -1.43 21.50
CA GLU A 292 8.91 -2.24 21.38
C GLU A 292 8.64 -3.62 20.74
N THR A 293 7.45 -4.17 20.93
CA THR A 293 7.07 -5.53 20.54
C THR A 293 5.98 -5.60 19.47
N LEU A 294 5.66 -4.47 18.83
CA LEU A 294 4.69 -4.45 17.73
C LEU A 294 4.99 -5.55 16.69
N GLY A 295 3.97 -6.33 16.36
CA GLY A 295 4.02 -7.39 15.35
C GLY A 295 4.67 -8.71 15.78
N GLU A 296 5.17 -8.83 17.03
CA GLU A 296 5.79 -10.08 17.52
C GLU A 296 4.76 -11.13 17.96
N SER A 297 3.56 -10.71 18.33
CA SER A 297 2.49 -11.59 18.78
C SER A 297 1.26 -11.47 17.85
N LEU A 298 0.37 -12.46 17.87
CA LEU A 298 -0.93 -12.33 17.24
C LEU A 298 -1.79 -11.36 18.05
N ALA A 299 -1.99 -10.16 17.52
CA ALA A 299 -2.90 -9.18 18.08
C ALA A 299 -4.31 -9.40 17.50
N LEU A 300 -5.32 -9.42 18.35
CA LEU A 300 -6.72 -9.52 17.95
C LEU A 300 -7.48 -8.30 18.50
N PRO A 301 -8.35 -7.67 17.67
CA PRO A 301 -9.28 -6.70 18.21
C PRO A 301 -10.13 -7.29 19.34
N PRO A 302 -10.54 -6.50 20.35
CA PRO A 302 -11.26 -7.00 21.52
C PRO A 302 -12.50 -7.85 21.21
N PHE A 303 -13.18 -7.56 20.10
CA PHE A 303 -14.37 -8.32 19.69
C PHE A 303 -14.05 -9.70 19.07
N LEU A 304 -12.77 -10.05 18.86
CA LEU A 304 -12.30 -11.35 18.40
C LEU A 304 -11.58 -12.16 19.50
N GLU A 305 -11.28 -11.56 20.65
CA GLU A 305 -10.52 -12.23 21.73
C GLU A 305 -11.18 -13.50 22.25
N ASP A 306 -12.50 -13.53 22.36
CA ASP A 306 -13.24 -14.72 22.79
C ASP A 306 -13.11 -15.90 21.81
N GLN A 307 -12.62 -15.65 20.60
CA GLN A 307 -12.40 -16.66 19.55
C GLN A 307 -10.92 -17.01 19.35
N ARG A 308 -10.01 -16.48 20.20
CA ARG A 308 -8.54 -16.61 20.03
C ARG A 308 -8.09 -18.03 19.77
N GLU A 309 -8.48 -18.99 20.63
CA GLU A 309 -8.07 -20.40 20.48
C GLU A 309 -8.48 -21.00 19.14
N SER A 310 -9.70 -20.70 18.69
CA SER A 310 -10.20 -21.16 17.39
C SER A 310 -9.48 -20.50 16.21
N ILE A 311 -9.18 -19.21 16.33
CA ILE A 311 -8.45 -18.44 15.30
C ILE A 311 -7.04 -18.99 15.18
N GLU A 312 -6.31 -19.13 16.29
CA GLU A 312 -4.93 -19.65 16.31
C GLU A 312 -4.84 -21.08 15.76
N ALA A 313 -5.83 -21.93 16.06
CA ALA A 313 -5.88 -23.31 15.56
C ALA A 313 -6.06 -23.40 14.03
N ASN A 314 -6.63 -22.39 13.40
CA ASN A 314 -6.87 -22.34 11.95
C ASN A 314 -5.76 -21.61 11.17
N LEU A 315 -4.90 -20.83 11.85
CA LEU A 315 -3.81 -20.11 11.21
C LEU A 315 -2.58 -21.00 11.00
N ARG A 316 -1.87 -20.78 9.91
CA ARG A 316 -0.55 -21.42 9.70
C ARG A 316 0.46 -20.86 10.70
N PRO A 317 1.41 -21.69 11.20
CA PRO A 317 2.46 -21.19 12.08
C PRO A 317 3.28 -20.08 11.40
N LEU A 318 3.43 -18.95 12.08
CA LEU A 318 4.29 -17.83 11.67
C LEU A 318 4.99 -17.27 12.91
N ASP A 319 6.30 -17.51 13.02
CA ASP A 319 7.13 -16.89 14.05
C ASP A 319 7.63 -15.53 13.56
N THR A 320 7.28 -14.48 14.29
CA THR A 320 7.67 -13.10 14.02
C THR A 320 8.44 -12.48 15.18
N LYS A 321 8.85 -13.31 16.16
CA LYS A 321 9.66 -12.85 17.29
C LYS A 321 11.04 -12.44 16.81
N ARG A 322 11.47 -11.26 17.22
CA ARG A 322 12.80 -10.77 16.90
C ARG A 322 13.83 -11.41 17.82
N SER A 323 14.94 -11.86 17.25
CA SER A 323 16.11 -12.28 18.03
C SER A 323 16.58 -11.09 18.85
N LYS A 324 16.81 -11.33 20.16
CA LYS A 324 17.30 -10.29 21.09
C LYS A 324 18.74 -9.89 20.75
#